data_8e9bae3c45221b6a677885782014e8fa
#
_entry.id   8e9bae3c45221b6a677885782014e8fa
#
_cell.length_a   1.000
_cell.length_b   1.000
_cell.length_c   1.000
_cell.angle_alpha   90.00
_cell.angle_beta   90.00
_cell.angle_gamma   90.00
#
_symmetry.space_group_name_H-M   'P 1'
#
loop_
_entity.id
_entity.type
_entity.pdbx_description
1 polymer ?
#
loop_
_entity_poly.entity_id
_entity_poly.type
_entity_poly.pdbx_seq_one_letter_code
_entity_poly.pdbx_strand_id
1 'polypeptide(L)'
;MKHTSKLLITLFASAAVSASAASEQWLDYKGKKGPGKGKKVVLISGDEEYRSEEAMPALADILSRNHGFDCRVVFAIDPKSGIVDPNNRSNIPGLEALADADLMFIATRFRDLPNEQMAHIDAYLKRGGPVIGMRTATHAFNIAGNKKYAHYSNGYGGPKKEWQGGFGKVVLGDFWKNHHGGHKSESTVGIIAPGAEKHPTTRGVKNGDVWGPTDVYGVRLPLPKGSQHIILGQVTKRKGPRTNDPFFGMKPTDDEAVEGRKNNPMIPVFWTKDYQVPGGKKGRTFATTMGSSTDLVAEGTRRILINGAYWLLDLKIPNAGTKVNLVKKLNPEQYSFRSNEYWPDQNKKPADFRLRRKKKN
;
A
#
# COMPACT_ATOMS: atom_id res chain seq x y z
N MET A 1 -60.79 3.54 -22.53
CA MET A 1 -59.42 3.87 -22.94
C MET A 1 -58.86 4.91 -21.97
N LYS A 2 -57.99 4.52 -21.02
CA LYS A 2 -57.10 5.39 -20.19
C LYS A 2 -56.58 4.55 -19.02
N HIS A 3 -55.53 3.76 -19.23
CA HIS A 3 -54.67 3.23 -18.15
C HIS A 3 -53.39 2.69 -18.78
N THR A 4 -52.41 3.57 -19.09
CA THR A 4 -51.05 3.16 -19.37
C THR A 4 -50.10 4.37 -19.25
N SER A 5 -49.84 4.86 -18.06
CA SER A 5 -48.81 5.91 -17.87
C SER A 5 -48.28 6.06 -16.43
N LYS A 6 -48.31 5.02 -15.59
CA LYS A 6 -47.77 5.16 -14.20
C LYS A 6 -46.69 4.16 -13.83
N LEU A 7 -46.23 3.30 -14.74
CA LEU A 7 -45.26 2.22 -14.37
C LEU A 7 -43.79 2.51 -14.74
N LEU A 8 -43.51 3.59 -15.49
CA LEU A 8 -42.15 3.87 -15.97
C LEU A 8 -41.31 4.78 -15.06
N ILE A 9 -41.93 5.47 -14.11
CA ILE A 9 -41.19 6.47 -13.27
C ILE A 9 -40.51 5.84 -12.05
N THR A 10 -41.00 4.67 -11.60
CA THR A 10 -40.46 4.04 -10.36
C THR A 10 -39.18 3.26 -10.57
N LEU A 11 -38.84 2.79 -11.78
CA LEU A 11 -37.60 2.05 -12.05
C LEU A 11 -36.35 2.93 -12.15
N PHE A 12 -36.50 4.21 -12.56
CA PHE A 12 -35.34 5.11 -12.66
C PHE A 12 -34.85 5.64 -11.32
N ALA A 13 -35.70 5.77 -10.31
CA ALA A 13 -35.31 6.27 -8.98
C ALA A 13 -34.52 5.25 -8.18
N SER A 14 -34.81 3.94 -8.31
CA SER A 14 -34.11 2.91 -7.56
C SER A 14 -32.65 2.64 -8.08
N ALA A 15 -32.42 2.78 -9.40
CA ALA A 15 -31.10 2.62 -9.98
C ALA A 15 -30.14 3.78 -9.61
N ALA A 16 -30.67 5.01 -9.50
CA ALA A 16 -29.87 6.18 -9.11
C ALA A 16 -29.46 6.14 -7.62
N VAL A 17 -30.31 5.65 -6.74
CA VAL A 17 -30.02 5.50 -5.31
C VAL A 17 -28.99 4.41 -5.07
N SER A 18 -29.05 3.28 -5.80
CA SER A 18 -28.06 2.20 -5.69
C SER A 18 -26.68 2.62 -6.18
N ALA A 19 -26.58 3.41 -7.25
CA ALA A 19 -25.30 3.92 -7.75
C ALA A 19 -24.67 4.96 -6.82
N SER A 20 -25.48 5.77 -6.12
CA SER A 20 -24.98 6.74 -5.13
C SER A 20 -24.47 6.05 -3.87
N ALA A 21 -25.15 5.03 -3.36
CA ALA A 21 -24.72 4.27 -2.18
C ALA A 21 -23.44 3.46 -2.44
N ALA A 22 -23.28 2.90 -3.65
CA ALA A 22 -22.07 2.17 -4.04
C ALA A 22 -20.82 3.08 -4.15
N SER A 23 -20.99 4.37 -4.49
CA SER A 23 -19.87 5.32 -4.63
C SER A 23 -19.29 5.81 -3.30
N GLU A 24 -19.92 5.52 -2.16
CA GLU A 24 -19.44 5.90 -0.84
C GLU A 24 -18.44 4.90 -0.23
N GLN A 25 -18.28 3.69 -0.81
CA GLN A 25 -17.45 2.61 -0.24
C GLN A 25 -15.97 2.67 -0.65
N TRP A 26 -15.60 3.56 -1.58
CA TRP A 26 -14.24 3.77 -2.05
C TRP A 26 -14.02 5.19 -2.56
N LEU A 27 -12.77 5.52 -2.91
CA LEU A 27 -12.43 6.80 -3.52
C LEU A 27 -11.99 6.59 -4.97
N ASP A 28 -12.68 7.24 -5.91
CA ASP A 28 -12.24 7.33 -7.29
C ASP A 28 -11.53 8.67 -7.57
N TYR A 29 -10.35 8.60 -8.19
CA TYR A 29 -9.57 9.73 -8.67
C TYR A 29 -9.44 9.64 -10.17
N LYS A 30 -9.89 10.68 -10.89
CA LYS A 30 -9.75 10.75 -12.35
C LYS A 30 -8.49 11.50 -12.74
N GLY A 31 -7.61 10.82 -13.47
CA GLY A 31 -6.43 11.42 -14.08
C GLY A 31 -6.78 12.25 -15.30
N LYS A 32 -6.10 13.40 -15.47
CA LYS A 32 -6.37 14.29 -16.63
C LYS A 32 -5.26 14.21 -17.67
N LYS A 33 -4.03 14.47 -17.29
CA LYS A 33 -2.85 14.54 -18.16
C LYS A 33 -1.65 13.85 -17.51
N GLY A 34 -0.83 13.20 -18.30
CA GLY A 34 0.42 12.61 -17.85
C GLY A 34 0.66 11.24 -18.47
N PRO A 35 1.83 10.65 -18.20
CA PRO A 35 2.22 9.34 -18.76
C PRO A 35 1.29 8.19 -18.36
N GLY A 36 0.57 8.33 -17.26
CA GLY A 36 -0.40 7.34 -16.76
C GLY A 36 -1.81 7.49 -17.34
N LYS A 37 -2.06 8.42 -18.28
CA LYS A 37 -3.39 8.61 -18.87
C LYS A 37 -3.91 7.31 -19.48
N GLY A 38 -5.13 6.93 -19.10
CA GLY A 38 -5.79 5.69 -19.54
C GLY A 38 -5.39 4.43 -18.78
N LYS A 39 -4.41 4.52 -17.85
CA LYS A 39 -4.02 3.42 -16.96
C LYS A 39 -4.76 3.48 -15.64
N LYS A 40 -5.17 2.31 -15.15
CA LYS A 40 -5.97 2.14 -13.94
C LYS A 40 -5.13 1.57 -12.81
N VAL A 41 -5.18 2.21 -11.65
CA VAL A 41 -4.47 1.78 -10.44
C VAL A 41 -5.47 1.52 -9.32
N VAL A 42 -5.42 0.35 -8.71
CA VAL A 42 -6.18 0.03 -7.51
C VAL A 42 -5.25 0.06 -6.30
N LEU A 43 -5.61 0.83 -5.28
CA LEU A 43 -4.84 0.97 -4.04
C LEU A 43 -5.67 0.38 -2.88
N ILE A 44 -5.16 -0.69 -2.28
CA ILE A 44 -5.87 -1.48 -1.26
C ILE A 44 -5.36 -1.11 0.13
N SER A 45 -6.24 -0.51 0.94
CA SER A 45 -6.00 -0.13 2.33
C SER A 45 -6.70 -1.11 3.28
N GLY A 46 -5.96 -1.68 4.22
CA GLY A 46 -6.50 -2.62 5.21
C GLY A 46 -5.45 -2.97 6.27
N ASP A 47 -4.84 -1.97 6.88
CA ASP A 47 -3.82 -2.09 7.91
C ASP A 47 -4.25 -1.29 9.13
N GLU A 48 -4.49 -1.98 10.23
CA GLU A 48 -4.98 -1.40 11.48
C GLU A 48 -3.91 -0.69 12.31
N GLU A 49 -2.64 -0.72 11.88
CA GLU A 49 -1.53 -0.13 12.64
C GLU A 49 -0.89 1.08 11.95
N TYR A 50 -0.56 0.96 10.64
CA TYR A 50 0.32 1.92 9.94
C TYR A 50 -0.41 2.95 9.09
N ARG A 51 -1.70 3.17 9.34
CA ARG A 51 -2.48 4.25 8.74
C ARG A 51 -2.53 4.18 7.20
N SER A 52 -2.75 2.97 6.67
CA SER A 52 -2.89 2.77 5.22
C SER A 52 -4.05 3.58 4.61
N GLU A 53 -5.09 3.87 5.41
CA GLU A 53 -6.25 4.68 5.03
C GLU A 53 -5.90 6.17 4.80
N GLU A 54 -4.74 6.63 5.28
CA GLU A 54 -4.17 7.95 4.97
C GLU A 54 -3.15 7.85 3.83
N ALA A 55 -2.35 6.78 3.80
CA ALA A 55 -1.27 6.58 2.84
C ALA A 55 -1.79 6.38 1.41
N MET A 56 -2.79 5.51 1.23
CA MET A 56 -3.32 5.18 -0.10
C MET A 56 -3.98 6.37 -0.81
N PRO A 57 -4.84 7.19 -0.15
CA PRO A 57 -5.36 8.42 -0.76
C PRO A 57 -4.27 9.44 -1.12
N ALA A 58 -3.19 9.54 -0.34
CA ALA A 58 -2.07 10.42 -0.65
C ALA A 58 -1.33 9.99 -1.92
N LEU A 59 -1.08 8.68 -2.09
CA LEU A 59 -0.48 8.14 -3.31
C LEU A 59 -1.41 8.26 -4.51
N ALA A 60 -2.71 8.03 -4.35
CA ALA A 60 -3.71 8.20 -5.39
C ALA A 60 -3.81 9.66 -5.87
N ASP A 61 -3.74 10.65 -4.95
CA ASP A 61 -3.65 12.07 -5.31
C ASP A 61 -2.42 12.37 -6.18
N ILE A 62 -1.26 11.86 -5.79
CA ILE A 62 -0.03 12.04 -6.58
C ILE A 62 -0.17 11.41 -7.96
N LEU A 63 -0.57 10.14 -8.03
CA LEU A 63 -0.70 9.38 -9.27
C LEU A 63 -1.70 10.02 -10.23
N SER A 64 -2.86 10.41 -9.73
CA SER A 64 -3.91 10.99 -10.59
C SER A 64 -3.58 12.41 -11.01
N ARG A 65 -3.20 13.27 -10.07
CA ARG A 65 -3.04 14.70 -10.31
C ARG A 65 -1.74 15.03 -11.06
N ASN A 66 -0.64 14.38 -10.70
CA ASN A 66 0.66 14.67 -11.31
C ASN A 66 0.95 13.83 -12.55
N HIS A 67 0.35 12.63 -12.65
CA HIS A 67 0.74 11.63 -13.64
C HIS A 67 -0.42 11.14 -14.52
N GLY A 68 -1.66 11.52 -14.21
CA GLY A 68 -2.81 11.22 -15.06
C GLY A 68 -3.41 9.82 -14.94
N PHE A 69 -3.03 9.04 -13.93
CA PHE A 69 -3.64 7.74 -13.66
C PHE A 69 -5.08 7.87 -13.16
N ASP A 70 -5.95 6.98 -13.60
CA ASP A 70 -7.23 6.73 -12.93
C ASP A 70 -6.97 5.82 -11.73
N CYS A 71 -7.33 6.28 -10.52
CA CYS A 71 -7.05 5.52 -9.30
C CYS A 71 -8.33 5.22 -8.53
N ARG A 72 -8.46 3.98 -8.04
CA ARG A 72 -9.46 3.60 -7.03
C ARG A 72 -8.75 3.23 -5.74
N VAL A 73 -9.13 3.87 -4.64
CA VAL A 73 -8.70 3.49 -3.30
C VAL A 73 -9.83 2.75 -2.62
N VAL A 74 -9.59 1.49 -2.26
CA VAL A 74 -10.53 0.64 -1.52
C VAL A 74 -10.04 0.50 -0.07
N PHE A 75 -10.97 0.37 0.86
CA PHE A 75 -10.71 0.39 2.30
C PHE A 75 -11.30 -0.83 3.00
N ALA A 76 -10.70 -1.21 4.13
CA ALA A 76 -11.40 -2.02 5.11
C ALA A 76 -12.58 -1.21 5.68
N ILE A 77 -13.79 -1.74 5.54
CA ILE A 77 -15.05 -1.04 5.86
C ILE A 77 -15.91 -1.91 6.75
N ASP A 78 -16.49 -1.31 7.80
CA ASP A 78 -17.58 -1.94 8.52
C ASP A 78 -18.82 -2.06 7.60
N PRO A 79 -19.30 -3.29 7.32
CA PRO A 79 -20.37 -3.50 6.34
C PRO A 79 -21.73 -2.95 6.78
N LYS A 80 -21.94 -2.67 8.06
CA LYS A 80 -23.21 -2.16 8.58
C LYS A 80 -23.28 -0.64 8.51
N SER A 81 -22.24 0.03 8.98
CA SER A 81 -22.17 1.49 9.04
C SER A 81 -21.57 2.13 7.79
N GLY A 82 -20.76 1.38 7.01
CA GLY A 82 -20.01 1.89 5.87
C GLY A 82 -18.86 2.82 6.25
N ILE A 83 -18.46 2.86 7.53
CA ILE A 83 -17.28 3.61 7.97
C ILE A 83 -15.99 2.87 7.60
N VAL A 84 -14.92 3.62 7.43
CA VAL A 84 -13.57 3.03 7.32
C VAL A 84 -13.15 2.50 8.68
N ASP A 85 -13.01 1.18 8.74
CA ASP A 85 -12.63 0.45 9.95
C ASP A 85 -11.49 -0.54 9.64
N PRO A 86 -10.23 -0.14 9.82
CA PRO A 86 -9.09 -1.03 9.63
C PRO A 86 -9.07 -2.25 10.57
N ASN A 87 -9.80 -2.24 11.69
CA ASN A 87 -9.93 -3.41 12.56
C ASN A 87 -10.85 -4.49 11.96
N ASN A 88 -11.73 -4.12 11.01
CA ASN A 88 -12.51 -5.09 10.26
C ASN A 88 -11.61 -5.82 9.26
N ARG A 89 -11.37 -7.10 9.52
CA ARG A 89 -10.44 -7.93 8.72
C ARG A 89 -11.09 -8.63 7.53
N SER A 90 -12.41 -8.59 7.42
CA SER A 90 -13.17 -9.46 6.52
C SER A 90 -13.93 -8.75 5.41
N ASN A 91 -13.76 -7.43 5.25
CA ASN A 91 -14.51 -6.69 4.24
C ASN A 91 -13.71 -5.55 3.63
N ILE A 92 -13.39 -5.66 2.34
CA ILE A 92 -12.80 -4.60 1.50
C ILE A 92 -13.61 -4.56 0.20
N PRO A 93 -14.70 -3.77 0.13
CA PRO A 93 -15.51 -3.65 -1.08
C PRO A 93 -14.77 -2.90 -2.20
N GLY A 94 -15.15 -3.14 -3.46
CA GLY A 94 -14.57 -2.48 -4.63
C GLY A 94 -13.37 -3.21 -5.26
N LEU A 95 -13.00 -4.40 -4.76
CA LEU A 95 -11.89 -5.21 -5.29
C LEU A 95 -12.16 -5.74 -6.71
N GLU A 96 -13.40 -5.74 -7.20
CA GLU A 96 -13.74 -6.07 -8.59
C GLU A 96 -13.04 -5.15 -9.60
N ALA A 97 -12.64 -3.93 -9.19
CA ALA A 97 -11.84 -3.02 -10.01
C ALA A 97 -10.46 -3.58 -10.40
N LEU A 98 -9.99 -4.64 -9.73
CA LEU A 98 -8.77 -5.35 -10.11
C LEU A 98 -8.91 -6.07 -11.47
N ALA A 99 -10.12 -6.33 -11.96
CA ALA A 99 -10.33 -7.05 -13.21
C ALA A 99 -9.64 -6.37 -14.40
N ASP A 100 -9.64 -5.05 -14.45
CA ASP A 100 -9.05 -4.25 -15.51
C ASP A 100 -7.96 -3.27 -15.04
N ALA A 101 -7.48 -3.41 -13.80
CA ALA A 101 -6.41 -2.59 -13.26
C ALA A 101 -5.04 -2.91 -13.90
N ASP A 102 -4.27 -1.90 -14.26
CA ASP A 102 -2.88 -2.04 -14.75
C ASP A 102 -1.90 -2.25 -13.59
N LEU A 103 -2.19 -1.74 -12.39
CA LEU A 103 -1.33 -1.81 -11.22
C LEU A 103 -2.14 -1.94 -9.94
N MET A 104 -1.67 -2.80 -9.03
CA MET A 104 -2.17 -2.93 -7.66
C MET A 104 -1.15 -2.42 -6.65
N PHE A 105 -1.54 -1.47 -5.79
CA PHE A 105 -0.89 -1.21 -4.51
C PHE A 105 -1.62 -1.96 -3.41
N ILE A 106 -0.88 -2.56 -2.50
CA ILE A 106 -1.48 -3.27 -1.36
C ILE A 106 -0.73 -2.93 -0.06
N ALA A 107 -1.47 -2.43 0.93
CA ALA A 107 -1.05 -2.26 2.31
C ALA A 107 -2.15 -2.81 3.22
N THR A 108 -2.13 -4.11 3.40
CA THR A 108 -3.06 -4.85 4.25
C THR A 108 -2.30 -5.66 5.29
N ARG A 109 -2.93 -5.95 6.42
CA ARG A 109 -2.35 -6.69 7.53
C ARG A 109 -3.31 -7.76 8.03
N PHE A 110 -2.95 -9.04 7.93
CA PHE A 110 -3.70 -10.20 8.45
C PHE A 110 -5.19 -10.20 8.07
N ARG A 111 -5.52 -9.84 6.81
CA ARG A 111 -6.91 -9.88 6.34
C ARG A 111 -7.41 -11.31 6.21
N ASP A 112 -8.67 -11.54 6.61
CA ASP A 112 -9.42 -12.78 6.44
C ASP A 112 -10.63 -12.54 5.52
N LEU A 113 -10.34 -12.11 4.29
CA LEU A 113 -11.36 -11.77 3.32
C LEU A 113 -12.20 -12.98 2.91
N PRO A 114 -13.49 -12.79 2.55
CA PRO A 114 -14.33 -13.83 1.98
C PRO A 114 -13.79 -14.28 0.61
N ASN A 115 -14.19 -15.48 0.20
CA ASN A 115 -13.71 -16.07 -1.04
C ASN A 115 -13.98 -15.24 -2.27
N GLU A 116 -15.10 -14.54 -2.31
CA GLU A 116 -15.52 -13.67 -3.42
C GLU A 116 -14.56 -12.49 -3.57
N GLN A 117 -14.17 -11.86 -2.48
CA GLN A 117 -13.20 -10.76 -2.49
C GLN A 117 -11.79 -11.24 -2.82
N MET A 118 -11.36 -12.38 -2.24
CA MET A 118 -10.07 -12.99 -2.56
C MET A 118 -9.97 -13.44 -4.02
N ALA A 119 -11.08 -13.83 -4.65
CA ALA A 119 -11.11 -14.23 -6.06
C ALA A 119 -10.64 -13.12 -7.00
N HIS A 120 -10.93 -11.85 -6.70
CA HIS A 120 -10.45 -10.71 -7.50
C HIS A 120 -8.93 -10.54 -7.39
N ILE A 121 -8.37 -10.71 -6.19
CA ILE A 121 -6.92 -10.65 -5.97
C ILE A 121 -6.22 -11.84 -6.66
N ASP A 122 -6.76 -13.05 -6.49
CA ASP A 122 -6.23 -14.26 -7.13
C ASP A 122 -6.23 -14.16 -8.67
N ALA A 123 -7.33 -13.69 -9.25
CA ALA A 123 -7.44 -13.49 -10.69
C ALA A 123 -6.45 -12.43 -11.20
N TYR A 124 -6.28 -11.32 -10.46
CA TYR A 124 -5.29 -10.30 -10.76
C TYR A 124 -3.87 -10.87 -10.78
N LEU A 125 -3.48 -11.63 -9.76
CA LEU A 125 -2.16 -12.24 -9.67
C LEU A 125 -1.95 -13.32 -10.72
N LYS A 126 -2.97 -14.13 -11.02
CA LYS A 126 -2.90 -15.15 -12.08
C LYS A 126 -2.69 -14.59 -13.47
N ARG A 127 -3.19 -13.41 -13.76
CA ARG A 127 -2.88 -12.76 -15.04
C ARG A 127 -1.50 -12.09 -15.09
N GLY A 128 -0.71 -12.14 -14.01
CA GLY A 128 0.61 -11.53 -13.89
C GLY A 128 0.56 -10.02 -13.64
N GLY A 129 -0.50 -9.52 -13.00
CA GLY A 129 -0.68 -8.09 -12.73
C GLY A 129 0.43 -7.52 -11.85
N PRO A 130 1.03 -6.36 -12.20
CA PRO A 130 2.11 -5.74 -11.42
C PRO A 130 1.68 -5.36 -10.00
N VAL A 131 2.55 -5.55 -9.00
CA VAL A 131 2.22 -5.33 -7.58
C VAL A 131 3.22 -4.39 -6.91
N ILE A 132 2.72 -3.38 -6.18
CA ILE A 132 3.49 -2.66 -5.16
C ILE A 132 2.97 -3.12 -3.79
N GLY A 133 3.80 -3.89 -3.07
CA GLY A 133 3.51 -4.30 -1.70
C GLY A 133 4.17 -3.36 -0.69
N MET A 134 3.37 -2.78 0.21
CA MET A 134 3.83 -1.78 1.17
C MET A 134 3.69 -2.27 2.60
N ARG A 135 4.68 -2.02 3.43
CA ARG A 135 4.77 -2.26 4.87
C ARG A 135 4.27 -3.66 5.24
N THR A 136 3.05 -3.74 5.75
CA THR A 136 2.41 -4.96 6.22
C THR A 136 1.96 -5.92 5.11
N ALA A 137 2.12 -5.55 3.85
CA ALA A 137 1.82 -6.45 2.74
C ALA A 137 2.60 -7.77 2.81
N THR A 138 3.77 -7.79 3.46
CA THR A 138 4.52 -9.03 3.71
C THR A 138 3.76 -10.05 4.57
N HIS A 139 2.74 -9.59 5.31
CA HIS A 139 1.79 -10.39 6.08
C HIS A 139 0.35 -9.94 5.83
N ALA A 140 0.03 -9.69 4.56
CA ALA A 140 -1.25 -9.14 4.11
C ALA A 140 -2.46 -9.93 4.60
N PHE A 141 -2.33 -11.26 4.64
CA PHE A 141 -3.44 -12.18 4.86
C PHE A 141 -3.20 -13.14 6.03
N ASN A 142 -4.29 -13.46 6.72
CA ASN A 142 -4.39 -14.56 7.69
C ASN A 142 -5.78 -15.18 7.55
N ILE A 143 -5.97 -15.92 6.47
CA ILE A 143 -7.24 -16.46 6.03
C ILE A 143 -7.52 -17.77 6.76
N ALA A 144 -8.73 -17.93 7.27
CA ALA A 144 -9.16 -19.13 7.99
C ALA A 144 -8.92 -20.39 7.16
N GLY A 145 -8.42 -21.47 7.81
CA GLY A 145 -7.92 -22.67 7.14
C GLY A 145 -8.94 -23.44 6.30
N ASN A 146 -10.23 -23.27 6.57
CA ASN A 146 -11.33 -23.88 5.82
C ASN A 146 -11.74 -23.08 4.56
N LYS A 147 -11.19 -21.87 4.34
CA LYS A 147 -11.48 -21.06 3.17
C LYS A 147 -10.61 -21.46 1.98
N LYS A 148 -11.13 -21.27 0.77
CA LYS A 148 -10.47 -21.61 -0.51
C LYS A 148 -9.07 -21.02 -0.65
N TYR A 149 -8.85 -19.79 -0.13
CA TYR A 149 -7.62 -19.01 -0.28
C TYR A 149 -6.73 -19.02 0.97
N ALA A 150 -6.90 -19.96 1.90
CA ALA A 150 -6.10 -20.08 3.12
C ALA A 150 -4.57 -20.10 2.86
N HIS A 151 -4.16 -20.57 1.69
CA HIS A 151 -2.75 -20.62 1.27
C HIS A 151 -2.10 -19.24 1.01
N TYR A 152 -2.88 -18.15 0.96
CA TYR A 152 -2.34 -16.78 0.92
C TYR A 152 -1.83 -16.31 2.28
N SER A 153 -2.18 -16.99 3.37
CA SER A 153 -1.86 -16.58 4.74
C SER A 153 -0.36 -16.44 4.98
N ASN A 154 0.01 -15.49 5.81
CA ASN A 154 1.39 -15.26 6.24
C ASN A 154 1.99 -16.53 6.84
N GLY A 155 3.16 -16.93 6.36
CA GLY A 155 3.85 -18.11 6.85
C GLY A 155 3.14 -19.43 6.53
N TYR A 156 2.26 -19.48 5.52
CA TYR A 156 1.55 -20.71 5.15
C TYR A 156 2.48 -21.91 5.03
N GLY A 157 2.17 -22.99 5.77
CA GLY A 157 2.92 -24.25 5.82
C GLY A 157 2.07 -25.47 5.44
N GLY A 158 0.88 -25.26 4.85
CA GLY A 158 -0.06 -26.30 4.52
C GLY A 158 0.34 -27.16 3.28
N PRO A 159 -0.61 -27.96 2.74
CA PRO A 159 -0.32 -28.97 1.71
C PRO A 159 0.07 -28.39 0.34
N LYS A 160 -0.34 -27.17 0.00
CA LYS A 160 0.04 -26.52 -1.27
C LYS A 160 1.50 -26.05 -1.19
N LYS A 161 2.43 -26.93 -1.59
CA LYS A 161 3.89 -26.71 -1.44
C LYS A 161 4.40 -25.47 -2.17
N GLU A 162 3.84 -25.15 -3.33
CA GLU A 162 4.16 -23.98 -4.14
C GLU A 162 3.74 -22.65 -3.49
N TRP A 163 2.91 -22.70 -2.44
CA TRP A 163 2.46 -21.55 -1.66
C TRP A 163 3.14 -21.43 -0.29
N GLN A 164 4.18 -22.20 -0.02
CA GLN A 164 4.89 -22.11 1.27
C GLN A 164 5.36 -20.68 1.56
N GLY A 165 5.00 -20.16 2.74
CA GLY A 165 5.21 -18.77 3.16
C GLY A 165 4.10 -17.80 2.74
N GLY A 166 3.11 -18.26 1.93
CA GLY A 166 1.94 -17.46 1.53
C GLY A 166 2.24 -16.34 0.55
N PHE A 167 1.32 -15.37 0.48
CA PHE A 167 1.41 -14.23 -0.43
C PHE A 167 2.74 -13.48 -0.31
N GLY A 168 3.19 -13.17 0.92
CA GLY A 168 4.43 -12.46 1.15
C GLY A 168 5.62 -13.14 0.47
N LYS A 169 5.78 -14.47 0.65
CA LYS A 169 6.89 -15.21 0.05
C LYS A 169 6.75 -15.36 -1.46
N VAL A 170 5.58 -15.78 -1.93
CA VAL A 170 5.36 -16.12 -3.33
C VAL A 170 5.36 -14.88 -4.22
N VAL A 171 4.67 -13.82 -3.81
CA VAL A 171 4.51 -12.61 -4.62
C VAL A 171 5.57 -11.57 -4.29
N LEU A 172 5.81 -11.27 -3.02
CA LEU A 172 6.69 -10.17 -2.61
C LEU A 172 8.16 -10.59 -2.39
N GLY A 173 8.43 -11.89 -2.20
CA GLY A 173 9.79 -12.43 -2.01
C GLY A 173 10.11 -12.84 -0.59
N ASP A 174 9.51 -12.22 0.40
CA ASP A 174 9.56 -12.69 1.80
C ASP A 174 8.24 -12.38 2.51
N PHE A 175 7.96 -13.15 3.54
CA PHE A 175 6.85 -12.90 4.45
C PHE A 175 7.38 -12.37 5.78
N TRP A 176 6.54 -11.65 6.51
CA TRP A 176 6.94 -11.00 7.76
C TRP A 176 7.61 -11.98 8.74
N LYS A 177 8.74 -11.57 9.26
CA LYS A 177 9.54 -12.33 10.22
C LYS A 177 9.45 -11.71 11.62
N ASN A 178 9.91 -10.48 11.74
CA ASN A 178 9.99 -9.73 13.00
C ASN A 178 10.32 -8.26 12.72
N HIS A 179 10.28 -7.45 13.77
CA HIS A 179 10.93 -6.15 13.79
C HIS A 179 12.46 -6.36 13.89
N HIS A 180 13.22 -5.76 12.98
CA HIS A 180 14.70 -5.74 13.03
C HIS A 180 15.18 -4.49 13.76
N GLY A 181 14.56 -3.34 13.49
CA GLY A 181 14.69 -2.12 14.26
C GLY A 181 13.83 -2.12 15.51
N GLY A 182 14.07 -1.18 16.42
CA GLY A 182 13.25 -0.96 17.60
C GLY A 182 11.95 -0.24 17.27
N HIS A 183 10.83 -0.92 17.40
CA HIS A 183 9.50 -0.37 17.09
C HIS A 183 9.21 0.91 17.90
N LYS A 184 8.82 2.00 17.20
CA LYS A 184 8.54 3.34 17.77
C LYS A 184 9.72 4.02 18.48
N SER A 185 10.93 3.52 18.30
CA SER A 185 12.16 4.06 18.91
C SER A 185 13.31 4.21 17.93
N GLU A 186 13.28 3.48 16.83
CA GLU A 186 14.29 3.51 15.76
C GLU A 186 13.58 3.78 14.44
N SER A 187 14.14 4.68 13.66
CA SER A 187 13.67 5.06 12.33
C SER A 187 14.47 4.35 11.23
N THR A 188 14.03 4.50 10.00
CA THR A 188 14.68 3.95 8.82
C THR A 188 15.20 5.07 7.94
N VAL A 189 16.50 5.08 7.65
CA VAL A 189 17.13 5.92 6.62
C VAL A 189 17.50 5.02 5.43
N GLY A 190 17.06 5.40 4.24
CA GLY A 190 17.28 4.62 3.02
C GLY A 190 18.65 4.92 2.40
N ILE A 191 19.42 3.86 2.15
CA ILE A 191 20.69 3.88 1.43
C ILE A 191 20.50 3.11 0.12
N ILE A 192 20.86 3.71 -1.00
CA ILE A 192 20.80 3.03 -2.30
C ILE A 192 21.69 1.76 -2.23
N ALA A 193 21.10 0.63 -2.59
CA ALA A 193 21.81 -0.65 -2.52
C ALA A 193 22.95 -0.69 -3.57
N PRO A 194 24.11 -1.29 -3.25
CA PRO A 194 25.17 -1.52 -4.22
C PRO A 194 24.65 -2.21 -5.48
N GLY A 195 24.93 -1.63 -6.65
CA GLY A 195 24.42 -2.10 -7.95
C GLY A 195 23.03 -1.58 -8.33
N ALA A 196 22.37 -0.81 -7.46
CA ALA A 196 21.07 -0.17 -7.77
C ALA A 196 21.18 1.33 -8.13
N GLU A 197 22.39 1.89 -8.19
CA GLU A 197 22.62 3.33 -8.43
C GLU A 197 22.06 3.77 -9.80
N LYS A 198 22.10 2.88 -10.79
CA LYS A 198 21.58 3.12 -12.15
C LYS A 198 20.19 2.53 -12.37
N HIS A 199 19.58 1.89 -11.37
CA HIS A 199 18.24 1.32 -11.53
C HIS A 199 17.22 2.44 -11.76
N PRO A 200 16.27 2.30 -12.69
CA PRO A 200 15.33 3.39 -13.01
C PRO A 200 14.55 3.91 -11.79
N THR A 201 14.24 3.05 -10.82
CA THR A 201 13.48 3.45 -9.63
C THR A 201 14.25 4.38 -8.68
N THR A 202 15.59 4.41 -8.74
CA THR A 202 16.42 5.30 -7.90
C THR A 202 16.63 6.70 -8.49
N ARG A 203 16.13 6.97 -9.71
CA ARG A 203 16.26 8.28 -10.33
C ARG A 203 15.68 9.38 -9.45
N GLY A 204 16.47 10.45 -9.21
CA GLY A 204 16.08 11.58 -8.35
C GLY A 204 15.98 11.24 -6.86
N VAL A 205 16.57 10.12 -6.44
CA VAL A 205 16.70 9.72 -5.03
C VAL A 205 18.17 9.64 -4.67
N LYS A 206 18.54 10.16 -3.49
CA LYS A 206 19.89 10.09 -2.92
C LYS A 206 19.85 9.32 -1.60
N ASN A 207 21.00 8.90 -1.12
CA ASN A 207 21.11 8.34 0.23
C ASN A 207 20.58 9.34 1.26
N GLY A 208 19.70 8.89 2.13
CA GLY A 208 19.04 9.72 3.14
C GLY A 208 17.69 10.34 2.71
N ASP A 209 17.40 10.47 1.41
CA ASP A 209 16.13 11.03 0.93
C ASP A 209 14.91 10.15 1.30
N VAL A 210 15.10 8.85 1.33
CA VAL A 210 14.13 7.88 1.84
C VAL A 210 14.25 7.84 3.35
N TRP A 211 13.19 8.22 4.04
CA TRP A 211 13.15 8.21 5.49
C TRP A 211 11.74 7.87 5.99
N GLY A 212 11.66 7.27 7.15
CA GLY A 212 10.40 7.07 7.88
C GLY A 212 10.64 6.74 9.34
N PRO A 213 9.71 7.13 10.24
CA PRO A 213 9.76 6.80 11.65
C PRO A 213 9.43 5.33 11.92
N THR A 214 9.08 4.57 10.88
CA THR A 214 8.88 3.12 11.00
C THR A 214 10.22 2.40 11.05
N ASP A 215 10.29 1.40 11.90
CA ASP A 215 11.47 0.55 12.05
C ASP A 215 11.67 -0.38 10.84
N VAL A 216 12.90 -0.80 10.61
CA VAL A 216 13.25 -1.81 9.61
C VAL A 216 12.65 -3.15 10.01
N TYR A 217 11.92 -3.81 9.09
CA TYR A 217 11.49 -5.20 9.29
C TYR A 217 12.61 -6.18 8.95
N GLY A 218 12.65 -7.30 9.65
CA GLY A 218 13.50 -8.42 9.32
C GLY A 218 13.11 -9.05 7.99
N VAL A 219 14.09 -9.18 7.09
CA VAL A 219 13.96 -9.86 5.79
C VAL A 219 14.97 -11.01 5.76
N ARG A 220 14.53 -12.18 5.29
CA ARG A 220 15.40 -13.36 5.14
C ARG A 220 16.26 -13.18 3.90
N LEU A 221 17.57 -13.29 4.08
CA LEU A 221 18.55 -13.21 3.01
C LEU A 221 19.17 -14.58 2.73
N PRO A 222 19.52 -14.87 1.46
CA PRO A 222 19.26 -14.05 0.28
C PRO A 222 17.78 -14.04 -0.10
N LEU A 223 17.32 -12.95 -0.72
CA LEU A 223 15.99 -12.92 -1.37
C LEU A 223 15.95 -13.95 -2.51
N PRO A 224 14.76 -14.41 -2.92
CA PRO A 224 14.62 -15.38 -4.01
C PRO A 224 15.30 -14.91 -5.30
N LYS A 225 15.73 -15.87 -6.13
CA LYS A 225 16.29 -15.60 -7.46
C LYS A 225 15.37 -14.67 -8.26
N GLY A 226 15.95 -13.72 -9.00
CA GLY A 226 15.22 -12.69 -9.74
C GLY A 226 14.80 -11.47 -8.90
N SER A 227 15.25 -11.41 -7.64
CA SER A 227 15.12 -10.20 -6.81
C SER A 227 16.35 -9.32 -6.94
N GLN A 228 16.14 -7.99 -6.86
CA GLN A 228 17.22 -7.01 -6.76
C GLN A 228 16.92 -6.06 -5.59
N HIS A 229 17.90 -5.88 -4.69
CA HIS A 229 17.83 -4.88 -3.64
C HIS A 229 17.90 -3.48 -4.29
N ILE A 230 17.04 -2.58 -3.87
CA ILE A 230 16.98 -1.20 -4.39
C ILE A 230 17.40 -0.20 -3.32
N ILE A 231 16.80 -0.28 -2.14
CA ILE A 231 17.16 0.54 -0.98
C ILE A 231 17.41 -0.39 0.21
N LEU A 232 18.54 -0.18 0.87
CA LEU A 232 18.85 -0.77 2.17
C LEU A 232 18.37 0.16 3.28
N GLY A 233 17.87 -0.40 4.36
CA GLY A 233 17.42 0.34 5.54
C GLY A 233 18.53 0.47 6.56
N GLN A 234 19.09 1.67 6.71
CA GLN A 234 19.91 1.98 7.86
C GLN A 234 19.01 2.24 9.06
N VAL A 235 19.18 1.47 10.11
CA VAL A 235 18.52 1.68 11.39
C VAL A 235 19.14 2.86 12.08
N THR A 236 18.34 3.88 12.42
CA THR A 236 18.78 5.05 13.17
C THR A 236 18.01 5.17 14.47
N LYS A 237 18.67 5.63 15.53
CA LYS A 237 18.10 5.74 16.86
C LYS A 237 17.74 7.18 17.18
N ARG A 238 16.52 7.40 17.69
CA ARG A 238 16.11 8.70 18.20
C ARG A 238 17.10 9.25 19.23
N LYS A 239 17.52 10.48 19.03
CA LYS A 239 18.50 11.17 19.89
C LYS A 239 17.85 11.80 21.13
N GLY A 240 16.64 12.33 21.00
CA GLY A 240 15.88 12.97 22.08
C GLY A 240 14.87 12.06 22.77
N PRO A 241 14.06 12.61 23.67
CA PRO A 241 12.97 11.88 24.32
C PRO A 241 11.89 11.46 23.33
N ARG A 242 11.12 10.43 23.69
CA ARG A 242 9.91 10.08 22.96
C ARG A 242 8.87 11.19 23.14
N THR A 243 8.24 11.60 22.06
CA THR A 243 7.14 12.56 22.05
C THR A 243 5.87 11.94 21.48
N ASN A 244 4.74 12.62 21.65
CA ASN A 244 3.44 12.19 21.10
C ASN A 244 3.18 12.73 19.69
N ASP A 245 4.23 13.26 19.00
CA ASP A 245 4.10 13.63 17.60
C ASP A 245 3.99 12.40 16.69
N PRO A 246 3.60 12.55 15.41
CA PRO A 246 3.46 11.43 14.49
C PRO A 246 4.72 10.57 14.29
N PHE A 247 5.89 11.07 14.67
CA PHE A 247 7.19 10.45 14.47
C PHE A 247 7.81 9.93 15.77
N PHE A 248 7.09 9.97 16.90
CA PHE A 248 7.58 9.56 18.22
C PHE A 248 8.87 10.30 18.64
N GLY A 249 9.07 11.55 18.18
CA GLY A 249 10.27 12.33 18.39
C GLY A 249 11.48 11.96 17.50
N MET A 250 11.32 11.02 16.58
CA MET A 250 12.35 10.68 15.57
C MET A 250 12.42 11.74 14.48
N LYS A 251 13.63 11.99 13.95
CA LYS A 251 13.89 13.04 12.96
C LYS A 251 14.89 12.56 11.92
N PRO A 252 14.73 12.94 10.64
CA PRO A 252 15.61 12.47 9.58
C PRO A 252 17.07 12.98 9.69
N THR A 253 17.30 14.08 10.40
CA THR A 253 18.61 14.76 10.48
C THR A 253 19.33 14.60 11.80
N ASP A 254 18.59 14.29 12.87
CA ASP A 254 19.12 14.31 14.23
C ASP A 254 19.35 12.90 14.80
N ASP A 255 18.74 11.88 14.17
CA ASP A 255 18.90 10.49 14.58
C ASP A 255 20.25 9.94 14.11
N GLU A 256 20.87 9.11 14.92
CA GLU A 256 22.17 8.52 14.65
C GLU A 256 22.04 7.06 14.20
N ALA A 257 22.91 6.63 13.28
CA ALA A 257 22.96 5.24 12.86
C ALA A 257 23.31 4.33 14.06
N VAL A 258 22.54 3.26 14.20
CA VAL A 258 22.83 2.24 15.23
C VAL A 258 24.03 1.43 14.82
N GLU A 259 25.01 1.30 15.71
CA GLU A 259 26.20 0.48 15.46
C GLU A 259 25.89 -1.03 15.53
N GLY A 260 26.78 -1.83 14.92
CA GLY A 260 26.77 -3.28 15.02
C GLY A 260 25.75 -3.98 14.11
N ARG A 261 25.25 -5.13 14.56
CA ARG A 261 24.49 -6.11 13.75
C ARG A 261 23.21 -5.59 13.07
N LYS A 262 22.64 -4.46 13.52
CA LYS A 262 21.45 -3.89 12.90
C LYS A 262 21.75 -3.22 11.55
N ASN A 263 22.98 -2.76 11.38
CA ASN A 263 23.43 -2.09 10.16
C ASN A 263 24.60 -2.80 9.47
N ASN A 264 25.06 -3.91 9.99
CA ASN A 264 26.15 -4.70 9.39
C ASN A 264 25.78 -6.20 9.35
N PRO A 265 25.24 -6.69 8.22
CA PRO A 265 24.82 -5.92 7.03
C PRO A 265 23.47 -5.22 7.21
N MET A 266 23.26 -4.10 6.49
CA MET A 266 21.93 -3.49 6.36
C MET A 266 20.98 -4.40 5.61
N ILE A 267 19.68 -4.37 5.95
CA ILE A 267 18.63 -5.19 5.35
C ILE A 267 17.91 -4.39 4.26
N PRO A 268 17.52 -4.99 3.12
CA PRO A 268 16.76 -4.29 2.10
C PRO A 268 15.36 -3.89 2.63
N VAL A 269 14.99 -2.63 2.38
CA VAL A 269 13.66 -2.09 2.67
C VAL A 269 12.86 -1.80 1.40
N PHE A 270 13.51 -1.75 0.23
CA PHE A 270 12.88 -1.79 -1.09
C PHE A 270 13.63 -2.76 -1.99
N TRP A 271 12.87 -3.58 -2.73
CA TRP A 271 13.42 -4.53 -3.70
C TRP A 271 12.44 -4.80 -4.84
N THR A 272 12.97 -5.25 -5.98
CA THR A 272 12.18 -5.79 -7.08
C THR A 272 12.20 -7.30 -7.06
N LYS A 273 11.19 -7.93 -7.62
CA LYS A 273 11.11 -9.37 -7.82
C LYS A 273 10.16 -9.72 -8.95
N ASP A 274 10.54 -10.70 -9.76
CA ASP A 274 9.60 -11.39 -10.64
C ASP A 274 8.83 -12.42 -9.82
N TYR A 275 7.52 -12.54 -10.05
CA TYR A 275 6.70 -13.55 -9.43
C TYR A 275 5.89 -14.34 -10.45
N GLN A 276 5.47 -15.53 -10.06
CA GLN A 276 4.49 -16.31 -10.78
C GLN A 276 3.71 -17.14 -9.75
N VAL A 277 2.42 -16.88 -9.63
CA VAL A 277 1.56 -17.75 -8.80
C VAL A 277 1.24 -19.03 -9.58
N PRO A 278 1.00 -20.16 -8.91
CA PRO A 278 0.67 -21.43 -9.55
C PRO A 278 -0.50 -21.29 -10.52
N GLY A 279 -0.30 -21.77 -11.75
CA GLY A 279 -1.28 -21.65 -12.84
C GLY A 279 -1.44 -20.27 -13.43
N GLY A 280 -0.60 -19.29 -13.02
CA GLY A 280 -0.65 -17.91 -13.49
C GLY A 280 0.46 -17.55 -14.47
N LYS A 281 0.40 -16.33 -15.01
CA LYS A 281 1.44 -15.70 -15.83
C LYS A 281 2.50 -15.06 -14.94
N LYS A 282 3.68 -14.81 -15.51
CA LYS A 282 4.73 -14.03 -14.85
C LYS A 282 4.26 -12.60 -14.62
N GLY A 283 4.56 -12.06 -13.46
CA GLY A 283 4.33 -10.68 -13.08
C GLY A 283 5.56 -10.09 -12.40
N ARG A 284 5.53 -8.80 -12.13
CA ARG A 284 6.61 -8.06 -11.46
C ARG A 284 6.11 -7.43 -10.17
N THR A 285 6.98 -7.38 -9.19
CA THR A 285 6.71 -6.77 -7.88
C THR A 285 7.76 -5.72 -7.56
N PHE A 286 7.33 -4.61 -6.97
CA PHE A 286 8.13 -3.67 -6.23
C PHE A 286 7.67 -3.71 -4.77
N ALA A 287 8.46 -4.32 -3.91
CA ALA A 287 8.09 -4.57 -2.52
C ALA A 287 8.85 -3.64 -1.57
N THR A 288 8.19 -3.22 -0.51
CA THR A 288 8.83 -2.41 0.54
C THR A 288 8.30 -2.76 1.93
N THR A 289 9.20 -2.73 2.91
CA THR A 289 8.86 -2.79 4.34
C THR A 289 8.64 -1.41 4.95
N MET A 290 8.62 -0.35 4.16
CA MET A 290 8.17 0.99 4.50
C MET A 290 6.79 1.27 3.89
N GLY A 291 6.17 2.40 4.23
CA GLY A 291 4.90 2.81 3.61
C GLY A 291 3.77 3.10 4.58
N SER A 292 4.05 3.29 5.87
CA SER A 292 3.14 4.00 6.77
C SER A 292 2.82 5.40 6.21
N SER A 293 1.68 5.97 6.57
CA SER A 293 1.38 7.37 6.22
C SER A 293 2.47 8.33 6.72
N THR A 294 3.09 8.02 7.85
CA THR A 294 4.20 8.81 8.41
C THR A 294 5.49 8.72 7.59
N ASP A 295 5.76 7.60 6.90
CA ASP A 295 6.91 7.47 6.01
C ASP A 295 6.72 8.30 4.73
N LEU A 296 5.46 8.56 4.32
CA LEU A 296 5.16 9.36 3.12
C LEU A 296 5.37 10.87 3.30
N VAL A 297 5.74 11.34 4.50
CA VAL A 297 6.17 12.74 4.68
C VAL A 297 7.48 13.02 3.97
N ALA A 298 8.38 12.04 3.88
CA ALA A 298 9.63 12.15 3.14
C ALA A 298 9.36 12.13 1.63
N GLU A 299 9.89 13.13 0.92
CA GLU A 299 9.73 13.24 -0.53
C GLU A 299 10.40 12.06 -1.26
N GLY A 300 11.57 11.63 -0.80
CA GLY A 300 12.29 10.48 -1.35
C GLY A 300 11.49 9.18 -1.24
N THR A 301 10.79 8.97 -0.11
CA THR A 301 9.91 7.78 0.06
C THR A 301 8.75 7.80 -0.91
N ARG A 302 8.11 8.96 -1.14
CA ARG A 302 7.08 9.09 -2.19
C ARG A 302 7.66 8.86 -3.57
N ARG A 303 8.85 9.44 -3.86
CA ARG A 303 9.47 9.35 -5.19
C ARG A 303 9.84 7.93 -5.56
N ILE A 304 10.44 7.17 -4.67
CA ILE A 304 10.80 5.78 -4.96
C ILE A 304 9.56 4.90 -5.22
N LEU A 305 8.45 5.14 -4.52
CA LEU A 305 7.18 4.44 -4.75
C LEU A 305 6.57 4.78 -6.12
N ILE A 306 6.54 6.06 -6.49
CA ILE A 306 6.00 6.49 -7.79
C ILE A 306 6.92 6.06 -8.94
N ASN A 307 8.25 6.13 -8.76
CA ASN A 307 9.20 5.54 -9.71
C ASN A 307 8.96 4.03 -9.86
N GLY A 308 8.68 3.32 -8.76
CA GLY A 308 8.31 1.90 -8.77
C GLY A 308 7.05 1.63 -9.62
N ALA A 309 6.02 2.47 -9.50
CA ALA A 309 4.82 2.37 -10.32
C ALA A 309 5.14 2.57 -11.82
N TYR A 310 5.97 3.55 -12.15
CA TYR A 310 6.42 3.76 -13.54
C TYR A 310 7.21 2.58 -14.09
N TRP A 311 8.16 2.06 -13.30
CA TRP A 311 8.98 0.92 -13.68
C TRP A 311 8.14 -0.34 -13.93
N LEU A 312 7.17 -0.62 -13.07
CA LEU A 312 6.27 -1.76 -13.22
C LEU A 312 5.38 -1.65 -14.47
N LEU A 313 5.06 -0.43 -14.90
CA LEU A 313 4.20 -0.16 -16.06
C LEU A 313 4.99 0.19 -17.33
N ASP A 314 6.30 0.00 -17.32
CA ASP A 314 7.23 0.30 -18.43
C ASP A 314 7.14 1.76 -18.92
N LEU A 315 6.81 2.68 -18.00
CA LEU A 315 6.78 4.11 -18.28
C LEU A 315 8.16 4.74 -18.09
N LYS A 316 8.49 5.72 -18.94
CA LYS A 316 9.77 6.43 -18.86
C LYS A 316 9.84 7.27 -17.59
N ILE A 317 10.79 6.95 -16.69
CA ILE A 317 11.07 7.75 -15.49
C ILE A 317 12.03 8.87 -15.87
N PRO A 318 11.73 10.16 -15.57
CA PRO A 318 12.66 11.27 -15.80
C PRO A 318 13.97 11.09 -15.01
N ASN A 319 15.08 11.65 -15.48
CA ASN A 319 16.37 11.58 -14.77
C ASN A 319 16.32 12.19 -13.36
N ALA A 320 15.55 13.25 -13.17
CA ALA A 320 15.31 13.88 -11.88
C ALA A 320 14.27 13.13 -11.01
N GLY A 321 13.80 11.96 -11.45
CA GLY A 321 12.71 11.22 -10.83
C GLY A 321 11.33 11.78 -11.15
N THR A 322 10.30 11.12 -10.65
CA THR A 322 8.90 11.53 -10.83
C THR A 322 8.52 12.68 -9.90
N LYS A 323 7.53 13.48 -10.29
CA LYS A 323 6.94 14.53 -9.43
C LYS A 323 6.08 13.90 -8.34
N VAL A 324 6.28 14.31 -7.09
CA VAL A 324 5.60 13.70 -5.93
C VAL A 324 5.04 14.71 -4.94
N ASN A 325 4.81 15.94 -5.43
CA ASN A 325 4.19 16.97 -4.63
C ASN A 325 2.72 16.61 -4.33
N LEU A 326 2.33 16.80 -3.09
CA LEU A 326 0.97 16.61 -2.61
C LEU A 326 0.13 17.87 -2.84
N VAL A 327 -1.20 17.72 -2.92
CA VAL A 327 -2.15 18.84 -3.03
C VAL A 327 -2.14 19.72 -1.79
N LYS A 328 -1.80 19.15 -0.63
CA LYS A 328 -1.52 19.83 0.65
C LYS A 328 -0.44 19.05 1.39
N LYS A 329 0.24 19.70 2.34
CA LYS A 329 1.18 19.01 3.24
C LYS A 329 0.46 17.84 3.93
N LEU A 330 1.06 16.65 3.89
CA LEU A 330 0.57 15.49 4.62
C LEU A 330 0.80 15.76 6.12
N ASN A 331 -0.24 15.56 6.89
CA ASN A 331 -0.20 15.61 8.35
C ASN A 331 -0.78 14.31 8.89
N PRO A 332 0.01 13.23 8.88
CA PRO A 332 -0.44 11.93 9.28
C PRO A 332 -0.66 11.87 10.79
N GLU A 333 -1.60 11.03 11.21
CA GLU A 333 -1.68 10.65 12.60
C GLU A 333 -0.55 9.66 12.96
N GLN A 334 -0.21 9.60 14.25
CA GLN A 334 0.74 8.63 14.77
C GLN A 334 0.24 7.20 14.49
N TYR A 335 1.08 6.35 13.91
CA TYR A 335 0.73 4.95 13.69
C TYR A 335 0.67 4.19 15.03
N SER A 336 -0.39 3.42 15.21
CA SER A 336 -0.64 2.59 16.39
C SER A 336 -1.88 1.75 16.16
N PHE A 337 -1.98 0.63 16.86
CA PHE A 337 -3.26 -0.06 17.02
C PHE A 337 -4.25 0.85 17.73
N ARG A 338 -5.49 0.80 17.31
CA ARG A 338 -6.62 1.49 17.94
C ARG A 338 -7.61 0.46 18.47
N SER A 339 -8.36 0.86 19.52
CA SER A 339 -9.45 0.02 20.03
C SER A 339 -10.57 -0.12 19.00
N ASN A 340 -11.48 -1.07 19.20
CA ASN A 340 -12.61 -1.27 18.30
C ASN A 340 -13.60 -0.10 18.32
N GLU A 341 -13.67 0.64 19.43
CA GLU A 341 -14.52 1.81 19.59
C GLU A 341 -13.99 3.03 18.85
N TYR A 342 -12.68 3.11 18.67
CA TYR A 342 -12.03 4.26 18.03
C TYR A 342 -12.59 4.57 16.63
N TRP A 343 -12.75 3.55 15.79
CA TRP A 343 -13.18 3.77 14.40
C TRP A 343 -14.63 4.20 14.28
N PRO A 344 -15.60 3.57 14.99
CA PRO A 344 -16.98 4.09 15.11
C PRO A 344 -17.04 5.53 15.61
N ASP A 345 -16.25 5.87 16.65
CA ASP A 345 -16.22 7.23 17.20
C ASP A 345 -15.71 8.26 16.20
N GLN A 346 -14.72 7.91 15.36
CA GLN A 346 -14.28 8.76 14.27
C GLN A 346 -15.34 8.95 13.18
N ASN A 347 -16.21 7.98 12.97
CA ASN A 347 -17.29 7.96 12.00
C ASN A 347 -16.88 8.44 10.59
N LYS A 348 -15.64 8.12 10.17
CA LYS A 348 -15.08 8.55 8.90
C LYS A 348 -15.48 7.63 7.76
N LYS A 349 -15.97 8.19 6.69
CA LYS A 349 -16.24 7.53 5.41
C LYS A 349 -15.02 7.63 4.47
N PRO A 350 -14.94 6.84 3.40
CA PRO A 350 -13.86 6.97 2.41
C PRO A 350 -13.62 8.40 1.93
N ALA A 351 -14.69 9.18 1.70
CA ALA A 351 -14.62 10.57 1.24
C ALA A 351 -13.82 11.51 2.17
N ASP A 352 -13.78 11.21 3.47
CA ASP A 352 -13.09 12.02 4.48
C ASP A 352 -11.57 11.88 4.41
N PHE A 353 -11.06 10.80 3.83
CA PHE A 353 -9.64 10.58 3.62
C PHE A 353 -9.08 11.22 2.34
N ARG A 354 -9.95 11.84 1.53
CA ARG A 354 -9.50 12.56 0.33
C ARG A 354 -8.70 13.80 0.69
N LEU A 355 -7.48 13.93 0.18
CA LEU A 355 -6.70 15.15 0.31
C LEU A 355 -7.35 16.28 -0.50
N ARG A 356 -7.80 17.33 0.17
CA ARG A 356 -8.43 18.52 -0.45
C ARG A 356 -7.60 19.76 -0.17
N ARG A 357 -7.49 20.68 -1.14
CA ARG A 357 -6.97 22.04 -0.86
C ARG A 357 -7.87 22.69 0.19
N LYS A 358 -7.27 23.43 1.13
CA LYS A 358 -8.08 24.36 1.93
C LYS A 358 -8.79 25.30 0.95
N LYS A 359 -10.11 25.45 1.08
CA LYS A 359 -10.79 26.56 0.40
C LYS A 359 -10.09 27.85 0.87
N LYS A 360 -9.63 28.69 -0.04
CA LYS A 360 -9.28 30.06 0.29
C LYS A 360 -10.60 30.72 0.70
N ASN A 361 -10.74 31.06 1.98
CA ASN A 361 -11.77 31.98 2.43
C ASN A 361 -11.47 33.34 1.83
#